data_695f7a3a5e821e0078df3c8bac34e9d6
#
_entry.id   695f7a3a5e821e0078df3c8bac34e9d6
#
_cell.length_a   1.000
_cell.length_b   1.000
_cell.length_c   1.000
_cell.angle_alpha   90.00
_cell.angle_beta   90.00
_cell.angle_gamma   90.00
#
_symmetry.space_group_name_H-M   'P 1'
#
loop_
_entity.id
_entity.type
_entity.pdbx_description
1 polymer ?
#
loop_
_entity_poly.entity_id
_entity_poly.type
_entity_poly.pdbx_seq_one_letter_code
_entity_poly.pdbx_strand_id
1 'polypeptide(L)'
;MSAKAFRCKSQEVIIMKKAILATKVGMTQIFNEEDGVLIPVTVLQAGPCVVTQVKTVENDGYSAVQVGYVDKKEKIVTKDNSGKKSIAHRNGVTKAEKGHFDKAGVSGKR
;
A
#
# COMPACT_ATOMS: atom_id res chain seq x y z
N MET A 1 -6.29 -36.30 -46.73
CA MET A 1 -5.75 -34.94 -46.45
C MET A 1 -6.35 -34.47 -45.15
N SER A 2 -5.55 -34.47 -44.07
CA SER A 2 -6.02 -34.17 -42.70
C SER A 2 -5.89 -32.70 -42.45
N ALA A 3 -7.00 -32.00 -42.26
CA ALA A 3 -7.02 -30.60 -41.84
C ALA A 3 -6.70 -30.52 -40.34
N LYS A 4 -5.47 -30.12 -40.01
CA LYS A 4 -5.08 -29.75 -38.65
C LYS A 4 -5.80 -28.45 -38.28
N ALA A 5 -6.82 -28.57 -37.44
CA ALA A 5 -7.44 -27.43 -36.80
C ALA A 5 -6.39 -26.71 -35.93
N PHE A 6 -6.03 -25.51 -36.33
CA PHE A 6 -5.24 -24.59 -35.46
C PHE A 6 -6.14 -24.16 -34.32
N ARG A 7 -5.92 -24.79 -33.17
CA ARG A 7 -6.52 -24.37 -31.93
C ARG A 7 -5.87 -23.04 -31.51
N CYS A 8 -6.56 -21.97 -31.76
CA CYS A 8 -6.19 -20.65 -31.25
C CYS A 8 -6.12 -20.75 -29.70
N LYS A 9 -4.89 -20.72 -29.14
CA LYS A 9 -4.70 -20.53 -27.73
C LYS A 9 -5.25 -19.15 -27.42
N SER A 10 -6.38 -19.11 -26.71
CA SER A 10 -6.85 -17.90 -26.08
C SER A 10 -5.70 -17.34 -25.22
N GLN A 11 -5.13 -16.22 -25.68
CA GLN A 11 -4.22 -15.44 -24.86
C GLN A 11 -5.02 -15.01 -23.63
N GLU A 12 -4.72 -15.61 -22.48
CA GLU A 12 -5.17 -15.08 -21.20
C GLU A 12 -4.59 -13.67 -21.10
N VAL A 13 -5.45 -12.70 -21.32
CA VAL A 13 -5.13 -11.30 -21.08
C VAL A 13 -4.95 -11.19 -19.58
N ILE A 14 -3.71 -11.21 -19.12
CA ILE A 14 -3.36 -10.94 -17.72
C ILE A 14 -3.72 -9.48 -17.48
N ILE A 15 -4.92 -9.25 -16.97
CA ILE A 15 -5.35 -7.92 -16.52
C ILE A 15 -4.55 -7.62 -15.26
N MET A 16 -3.42 -6.95 -15.43
CA MET A 16 -2.64 -6.44 -14.30
C MET A 16 -3.44 -5.34 -13.62
N LYS A 17 -4.04 -5.66 -12.49
CA LYS A 17 -4.69 -4.66 -11.64
C LYS A 17 -3.60 -3.80 -11.01
N LYS A 18 -3.52 -2.55 -11.43
CA LYS A 18 -2.61 -1.55 -10.83
C LYS A 18 -3.37 -0.76 -9.77
N ALA A 19 -2.76 -0.55 -8.62
CA ALA A 19 -3.31 0.27 -7.54
C ALA A 19 -2.21 1.13 -6.92
N ILE A 20 -2.59 2.31 -6.45
CA ILE A 20 -1.71 3.22 -5.73
C ILE A 20 -2.46 3.83 -4.56
N LEU A 21 -1.76 4.01 -3.44
CA LEU A 21 -2.28 4.71 -2.27
C LEU A 21 -1.86 6.17 -2.33
N ALA A 22 -2.82 7.07 -2.15
CA ALA A 22 -2.56 8.50 -2.17
C ALA A 22 -3.50 9.23 -1.21
N THR A 23 -3.06 10.38 -0.72
CA THR A 23 -3.87 11.29 0.10
C THR A 23 -4.39 12.42 -0.77
N LYS A 24 -5.70 12.71 -0.71
CA LYS A 24 -6.29 13.84 -1.39
C LYS A 24 -5.82 15.14 -0.72
N VAL A 25 -5.14 16.00 -1.49
CA VAL A 25 -4.69 17.32 -1.04
C VAL A 25 -5.79 18.35 -1.26
N GLY A 26 -6.44 18.33 -2.41
CA GLY A 26 -7.49 19.27 -2.78
C GLY A 26 -7.97 19.08 -4.20
N MET A 27 -8.77 20.02 -4.66
CA MET A 27 -9.25 20.08 -6.04
C MET A 27 -8.89 21.44 -6.65
N THR A 28 -8.55 21.42 -7.93
CA THR A 28 -8.22 22.63 -8.69
C THR A 28 -8.63 22.45 -10.15
N GLN A 29 -8.28 23.41 -10.98
CA GLN A 29 -8.53 23.38 -12.42
C GLN A 29 -7.21 23.59 -13.15
N ILE A 30 -7.03 22.88 -14.25
CA ILE A 30 -5.90 23.06 -15.16
C ILE A 30 -6.46 23.56 -16.49
N PHE A 31 -5.84 24.61 -17.01
CA PHE A 31 -6.16 25.13 -18.33
C PHE A 31 -5.35 24.38 -19.38
N ASN A 32 -6.02 23.76 -20.34
CA ASN A 32 -5.38 23.17 -21.50
C ASN A 32 -5.29 24.22 -22.61
N GLU A 33 -4.08 24.62 -22.95
CA GLU A 33 -3.84 25.67 -23.95
C GLU A 33 -4.19 25.21 -25.39
N GLU A 34 -4.09 23.91 -25.66
CA GLU A 34 -4.37 23.36 -26.98
C GLU A 34 -5.86 23.40 -27.33
N ASP A 35 -6.71 23.06 -26.37
CA ASP A 35 -8.17 22.95 -26.57
C ASP A 35 -8.92 24.19 -26.01
N GLY A 36 -8.25 25.07 -25.28
CA GLY A 36 -8.84 26.22 -24.63
C GLY A 36 -9.84 25.86 -23.51
N VAL A 37 -9.75 24.68 -22.93
CA VAL A 37 -10.71 24.14 -21.98
C VAL A 37 -10.13 24.10 -20.57
N LEU A 38 -10.95 24.46 -19.57
CA LEU A 38 -10.65 24.26 -18.14
C LEU A 38 -11.04 22.84 -17.72
N ILE A 39 -10.05 22.08 -17.27
CA ILE A 39 -10.25 20.70 -16.82
C ILE A 39 -10.23 20.67 -15.30
N PRO A 40 -11.32 20.27 -14.63
CA PRO A 40 -11.33 20.06 -13.18
C PRO A 40 -10.48 18.85 -12.82
N VAL A 41 -9.57 19.01 -11.86
CA VAL A 41 -8.65 17.95 -11.41
C VAL A 41 -8.65 17.83 -9.90
N THR A 42 -8.43 16.62 -9.43
CA THR A 42 -8.16 16.34 -8.01
C THR A 42 -6.67 16.12 -7.83
N VAL A 43 -6.07 16.87 -6.92
CA VAL A 43 -4.65 16.75 -6.58
C VAL A 43 -4.48 15.67 -5.52
N LEU A 44 -3.69 14.66 -5.85
CA LEU A 44 -3.37 13.55 -4.97
C LEU A 44 -1.87 13.56 -4.65
N GLN A 45 -1.54 13.44 -3.39
CA GLN A 45 -0.18 13.19 -2.95
C GLN A 45 0.04 11.68 -2.86
N ALA A 46 0.71 11.10 -3.83
CA ALA A 46 1.16 9.73 -3.78
C ALA A 46 2.47 9.70 -2.98
N GLY A 47 2.38 9.28 -1.72
CA GLY A 47 3.54 9.19 -0.84
C GLY A 47 4.38 7.94 -1.12
N PRO A 48 5.57 7.81 -0.49
CA PRO A 48 6.38 6.62 -0.60
C PRO A 48 5.66 5.43 0.01
N CYS A 49 5.31 4.45 -0.84
CA CYS A 49 4.75 3.18 -0.41
C CYS A 49 5.86 2.15 -0.30
N VAL A 50 5.93 1.44 0.82
CA VAL A 50 6.91 0.39 1.06
C VAL A 50 6.23 -0.96 1.13
N VAL A 51 6.74 -1.96 0.41
CA VAL A 51 6.22 -3.32 0.47
C VAL A 51 6.67 -3.96 1.78
N THR A 52 5.72 -4.38 2.61
CA THR A 52 5.97 -5.03 3.90
C THR A 52 5.88 -6.54 3.84
N GLN A 53 5.05 -7.07 2.95
CA GLN A 53 4.91 -8.51 2.75
C GLN A 53 4.41 -8.82 1.34
N VAL A 54 4.92 -9.88 0.75
CA VAL A 54 4.38 -10.49 -0.47
C VAL A 54 3.71 -11.81 -0.09
N LYS A 55 2.45 -11.95 -0.44
CA LYS A 55 1.67 -13.18 -0.21
C LYS A 55 1.60 -13.98 -1.50
N THR A 56 1.81 -15.28 -1.39
CA THR A 56 1.76 -16.22 -2.52
C THR A 56 0.68 -17.27 -2.28
N VAL A 57 0.20 -17.88 -3.36
CA VAL A 57 -0.83 -18.93 -3.28
C VAL A 57 -0.36 -20.12 -2.46
N GLU A 58 0.93 -20.45 -2.51
CA GLU A 58 1.50 -21.60 -1.79
C GLU A 58 1.48 -21.43 -0.27
N ASN A 59 1.77 -20.21 0.22
CA ASN A 59 1.87 -19.94 1.66
C ASN A 59 0.57 -19.39 2.26
N ASP A 60 -0.13 -18.54 1.53
CA ASP A 60 -1.28 -17.77 2.03
C ASP A 60 -2.60 -18.14 1.35
N GLY A 61 -2.57 -18.96 0.30
CA GLY A 61 -3.73 -19.38 -0.48
C GLY A 61 -4.20 -18.35 -1.50
N TYR A 62 -3.59 -17.17 -1.57
CA TYR A 62 -3.88 -16.12 -2.56
C TYR A 62 -2.65 -15.24 -2.80
N SER A 63 -2.62 -14.58 -3.96
CA SER A 63 -1.56 -13.66 -4.32
C SER A 63 -1.94 -12.24 -3.96
N ALA A 64 -1.12 -11.58 -3.12
CA ALA A 64 -1.31 -10.19 -2.70
C ALA A 64 0.01 -9.55 -2.30
N VAL A 65 0.03 -8.22 -2.29
CA VAL A 65 1.16 -7.43 -1.80
C VAL A 65 0.64 -6.51 -0.70
N GLN A 66 1.23 -6.64 0.49
CA GLN A 66 0.95 -5.74 1.60
C GLN A 66 1.86 -4.52 1.50
N VAL A 67 1.26 -3.34 1.54
CA VAL A 67 1.96 -2.07 1.37
C VAL A 67 1.75 -1.20 2.60
N GLY A 68 2.81 -0.61 3.12
CA GLY A 68 2.77 0.40 4.16
C GLY A 68 2.90 1.79 3.57
N TYR A 69 2.01 2.71 3.95
CA TYR A 69 1.93 4.05 3.36
C TYR A 69 2.43 5.15 4.28
N VAL A 70 2.01 5.17 5.54
CA VAL A 70 2.33 6.21 6.53
C VAL A 70 3.02 5.60 7.73
N ASP A 71 3.99 6.32 8.29
CA ASP A 71 4.67 5.89 9.51
C ASP A 71 3.73 5.90 10.71
N LYS A 72 3.71 4.80 11.43
CA LYS A 72 2.96 4.64 12.67
C LYS A 72 3.83 5.12 13.83
N LYS A 73 3.26 5.91 14.72
CA LYS A 73 3.99 6.41 15.90
C LYS A 73 4.44 5.25 16.79
N GLU A 74 5.66 5.32 17.29
CA GLU A 74 6.15 4.35 18.27
C GLU A 74 5.39 4.50 19.59
N LYS A 75 5.22 3.38 20.31
CA LYS A 75 4.67 3.42 21.67
C LYS A 75 5.72 3.98 22.63
N ILE A 76 5.42 5.12 23.21
CA ILE A 76 6.23 5.68 24.29
C ILE A 76 5.74 5.04 25.59
N VAL A 77 6.59 4.24 26.21
CA VAL A 77 6.35 3.66 27.51
C VAL A 77 7.06 4.51 28.55
N THR A 78 6.32 5.32 29.26
CA THR A 78 6.83 6.06 30.41
C THR A 78 6.70 5.19 31.67
N LYS A 79 7.72 5.19 32.49
CA LYS A 79 7.66 4.60 33.83
C LYS A 79 7.30 5.73 34.81
N ASP A 80 6.17 5.60 35.47
CA ASP A 80 5.81 6.51 36.53
C ASP A 80 6.69 6.27 37.77
N ASN A 81 6.78 7.24 38.70
CA ASN A 81 7.56 7.11 39.92
C ASN A 81 7.14 5.91 40.79
N SER A 82 5.97 5.33 40.54
CA SER A 82 5.48 4.09 41.18
C SER A 82 5.93 2.80 40.47
N GLY A 83 6.78 2.88 39.47
CA GLY A 83 7.23 1.72 38.67
C GLY A 83 6.21 1.13 37.68
N LYS A 84 5.00 1.69 37.63
CA LYS A 84 3.98 1.26 36.69
C LYS A 84 4.29 1.82 35.27
N LYS A 85 4.22 0.97 34.27
CA LYS A 85 4.40 1.35 32.87
C LYS A 85 3.09 1.94 32.35
N SER A 86 3.06 3.21 32.02
CA SER A 86 1.95 3.82 31.28
C SER A 86 2.25 3.84 29.77
N ILE A 87 1.23 3.55 28.97
CA ILE A 87 1.34 3.54 27.51
C ILE A 87 0.74 4.84 27.00
N ALA A 88 1.60 5.76 26.58
CA ALA A 88 1.18 7.10 26.16
C ALA A 88 0.44 7.16 24.81
N HIS A 89 0.60 6.16 23.92
CA HIS A 89 -0.04 6.13 22.61
C HIS A 89 -0.81 4.83 22.36
N ARG A 90 -2.15 4.96 22.31
CA ARG A 90 -3.07 3.85 22.04
C ARG A 90 -2.86 3.23 20.64
N ASN A 91 -2.42 4.04 19.67
CA ASN A 91 -2.27 3.66 18.25
C ASN A 91 -0.80 3.40 17.84
N GLY A 92 0.08 3.15 18.79
CA GLY A 92 1.48 2.83 18.49
C GLY A 92 1.66 1.40 17.94
N VAL A 93 2.85 1.13 17.40
CA VAL A 93 3.24 -0.20 16.92
C VAL A 93 3.26 -1.20 18.08
N THR A 94 2.58 -2.33 17.91
CA THR A 94 2.63 -3.41 18.90
C THR A 94 3.94 -4.20 18.77
N LYS A 95 4.31 -5.00 19.79
CA LYS A 95 5.50 -5.84 19.75
C LYS A 95 5.46 -6.86 18.59
N ALA A 96 4.28 -7.42 18.32
CA ALA A 96 4.08 -8.35 17.22
C ALA A 96 4.22 -7.68 15.84
N GLU A 97 3.59 -6.50 15.67
CA GLU A 97 3.74 -5.70 14.46
C GLU A 97 5.19 -5.29 14.22
N LYS A 98 5.91 -4.90 15.29
CA LYS A 98 7.33 -4.55 15.18
C LYS A 98 8.14 -5.72 14.62
N GLY A 99 7.98 -6.93 15.15
CA GLY A 99 8.66 -8.10 14.61
C GLY A 99 8.35 -8.36 13.13
N HIS A 100 7.12 -8.10 12.71
CA HIS A 100 6.73 -8.23 11.31
C HIS A 100 7.43 -7.19 10.41
N PHE A 101 7.50 -5.94 10.84
CA PHE A 101 8.18 -4.86 10.09
C PHE A 101 9.70 -5.01 10.11
N ASP A 102 10.29 -5.45 11.22
CA ASP A 102 11.73 -5.73 11.33
C ASP A 102 12.16 -6.82 10.34
N LYS A 103 11.33 -7.85 10.14
CA LYS A 103 11.56 -8.90 9.13
C LYS A 103 11.60 -8.32 7.70
N ALA A 104 10.80 -7.30 7.44
CA ALA A 104 10.77 -6.61 6.16
C ALA A 104 11.85 -5.49 6.05
N GLY A 105 12.57 -5.19 7.14
CA GLY A 105 13.57 -4.11 7.20
C GLY A 105 12.95 -2.70 7.11
N VAL A 106 11.72 -2.54 7.56
CA VAL A 106 10.94 -1.30 7.42
C VAL A 106 10.51 -0.79 8.80
N SER A 107 10.45 0.53 8.98
CA SER A 107 9.82 1.14 10.17
C SER A 107 8.33 0.83 10.22
N GLY A 108 7.74 0.88 11.42
CA GLY A 108 6.32 0.60 11.58
C GLY A 108 5.44 1.48 10.70
N LYS A 109 4.69 0.86 9.80
CA LYS A 109 3.81 1.52 8.81
C LYS A 109 2.33 1.28 9.14
N ARG A 110 1.49 2.08 8.52
CA ARG A 110 0.04 1.98 8.61
C ARG A 110 -0.51 1.47 7.28
#